data_a0c7065d8b496ea37708883a9a6a5f98
#
_entry.id   a0c7065d8b496ea37708883a9a6a5f98
#
_cell.length_a   1.000
_cell.length_b   1.000
_cell.length_c   1.000
_cell.angle_alpha   90.00
_cell.angle_beta   90.00
_cell.angle_gamma   90.00
#
_symmetry.space_group_name_H-M   'P 1'
#
loop_
_entity.id
_entity.type
_entity.pdbx_description
1 polymer ?
#
loop_
_entity_poly.entity_id
_entity_poly.type
_entity_poly.pdbx_seq_one_letter_code
_entity_poly.pdbx_strand_id
1 'polypeptide(L)'
;MKIVLTFDIERDIPGVFNSYLGVKTGLLKILNILDEFTIKSTFFCTGDIIEHLPDYVKSIEHRGHEIACHSLNHQRLNHLDYNECYQIIYQNKNLLKNLCQDSDIIGFRAPYLKAPIFLFKILANLGFKYDSSISSPKNLKKYQISDSQIYEFHPSNFNLYFRLPVNLQFILKGLFKKNLTVLYFHPWEAIDMKALILNQPNRFKKYKNLLIRFDRWVNTGDKFINRLRNFIEEALFKKAEFVTLKDLIAIKEKALP
;
A
#
# COMPACT_ATOMS: atom_id res chain seq x y z
N MET A 1 -15.95 -9.56 -10.05
CA MET A 1 -15.14 -9.39 -8.82
C MET A 1 -14.10 -8.31 -9.09
N LYS A 2 -13.89 -7.37 -8.11
CA LYS A 2 -12.87 -6.31 -8.23
C LYS A 2 -11.69 -6.60 -7.32
N ILE A 3 -10.48 -6.39 -7.84
CA ILE A 3 -9.23 -6.52 -7.11
C ILE A 3 -8.50 -5.19 -7.18
N VAL A 4 -8.04 -4.72 -6.02
CA VAL A 4 -7.16 -3.55 -5.91
C VAL A 4 -5.80 -4.03 -5.43
N LEU A 5 -4.77 -3.79 -6.23
CA LEU A 5 -3.39 -3.92 -5.79
C LEU A 5 -2.93 -2.57 -5.24
N THR A 6 -2.43 -2.56 -4.02
CA THR A 6 -1.90 -1.35 -3.41
C THR A 6 -0.47 -1.55 -2.95
N PHE A 7 0.34 -0.51 -3.03
CA PHE A 7 1.76 -0.54 -2.65
C PHE A 7 2.08 0.61 -1.73
N ASP A 8 2.67 0.30 -0.56
CA ASP A 8 3.13 1.30 0.39
C ASP A 8 4.58 1.63 0.06
N ILE A 9 4.80 2.87 -0.43
CA ILE A 9 6.11 3.37 -0.89
C ILE A 9 6.78 4.08 0.27
N GLU A 10 7.65 3.34 0.93
CA GLU A 10 8.29 3.67 2.20
C GLU A 10 9.72 3.11 2.26
N ARG A 11 10.44 3.38 3.34
CA ARG A 11 11.73 2.75 3.62
C ARG A 11 11.61 1.24 3.76
N ASP A 12 12.72 0.53 3.53
CA ASP A 12 12.77 -0.92 3.62
C ASP A 12 12.55 -1.40 5.05
N ILE A 13 11.41 -2.06 5.31
CA ILE A 13 10.98 -2.53 6.64
C ILE A 13 11.22 -1.45 7.70
N PRO A 14 10.37 -0.40 7.79
CA PRO A 14 10.59 0.75 8.67
C PRO A 14 10.92 0.37 10.11
N GLY A 15 11.91 1.03 10.70
CA GLY A 15 12.44 0.73 12.03
C GLY A 15 13.46 -0.42 12.07
N VAL A 16 13.75 -1.08 10.94
CA VAL A 16 14.75 -2.16 10.83
C VAL A 16 15.88 -1.75 9.89
N PHE A 17 15.53 -1.40 8.65
CA PHE A 17 16.47 -0.89 7.65
C PHE A 17 16.21 0.60 7.42
N ASN A 18 17.27 1.39 7.36
CA ASN A 18 17.19 2.79 7.01
C ASN A 18 17.66 2.99 5.55
N SER A 19 17.08 2.22 4.64
CA SER A 19 17.41 2.21 3.21
C SER A 19 16.17 2.33 2.33
N TYR A 20 16.39 2.62 1.06
CA TYR A 20 15.37 2.73 0.02
C TYR A 20 15.63 1.74 -1.12
N LEU A 21 16.29 0.63 -0.84
CA LEU A 21 16.68 -0.35 -1.87
C LEU A 21 15.46 -0.93 -2.57
N GLY A 22 14.39 -1.20 -1.82
CA GLY A 22 13.11 -1.64 -2.38
C GLY A 22 12.56 -0.66 -3.40
N VAL A 23 12.55 0.65 -3.08
CA VAL A 23 12.09 1.68 -4.02
C VAL A 23 13.03 1.80 -5.22
N LYS A 24 14.33 1.82 -5.00
CA LYS A 24 15.33 1.97 -6.06
C LYS A 24 15.40 0.80 -7.04
N THR A 25 15.10 -0.42 -6.61
CA THR A 25 15.24 -1.63 -7.45
C THR A 25 13.97 -2.47 -7.52
N GLY A 26 13.24 -2.65 -6.43
CA GLY A 26 12.05 -3.48 -6.35
C GLY A 26 10.83 -2.84 -7.02
N LEU A 27 10.66 -1.53 -6.88
CA LEU A 27 9.55 -0.81 -7.47
C LEU A 27 9.51 -0.98 -9.00
N LEU A 28 10.64 -0.89 -9.67
CA LEU A 28 10.70 -1.05 -11.13
C LEU A 28 10.22 -2.45 -11.57
N LYS A 29 10.59 -3.51 -10.82
CA LYS A 29 10.10 -4.87 -11.11
C LYS A 29 8.59 -4.95 -10.98
N ILE A 30 8.00 -4.31 -9.98
CA ILE A 30 6.56 -4.24 -9.77
C ILE A 30 5.88 -3.47 -10.91
N LEU A 31 6.37 -2.27 -11.22
CA LEU A 31 5.81 -1.43 -12.29
C LEU A 31 5.84 -2.15 -13.65
N ASN A 32 6.92 -2.86 -13.96
CA ASN A 32 7.03 -3.62 -15.21
C ASN A 32 5.97 -4.74 -15.31
N ILE A 33 5.66 -5.43 -14.20
CA ILE A 33 4.57 -6.42 -14.20
C ILE A 33 3.22 -5.73 -14.40
N LEU A 34 2.96 -4.62 -13.73
CA LEU A 34 1.70 -3.90 -13.88
C LEU A 34 1.50 -3.40 -15.32
N ASP A 35 2.57 -2.92 -15.95
CA ASP A 35 2.54 -2.50 -17.37
C ASP A 35 2.30 -3.69 -18.30
N GLU A 36 2.97 -4.82 -18.08
CA GLU A 36 2.80 -6.04 -18.89
C GLU A 36 1.34 -6.49 -18.94
N PHE A 37 0.63 -6.43 -17.83
CA PHE A 37 -0.79 -6.79 -17.76
C PHE A 37 -1.74 -5.59 -17.94
N THR A 38 -1.23 -4.40 -18.23
CA THR A 38 -2.01 -3.15 -18.37
C THR A 38 -2.88 -2.85 -17.16
N ILE A 39 -2.37 -3.14 -15.95
CA ILE A 39 -3.08 -2.95 -14.67
C ILE A 39 -2.67 -1.63 -14.04
N LYS A 40 -3.66 -0.85 -13.58
CA LYS A 40 -3.41 0.31 -12.72
C LYS A 40 -3.61 -0.06 -11.25
N SER A 41 -2.82 0.55 -10.39
CA SER A 41 -2.74 0.25 -8.94
C SER A 41 -2.68 1.53 -8.13
N THR A 42 -2.91 1.45 -6.82
CA THR A 42 -2.81 2.58 -5.88
C THR A 42 -1.50 2.52 -5.11
N PHE A 43 -0.76 3.63 -5.08
CA PHE A 43 0.53 3.75 -4.40
C PHE A 43 0.43 4.78 -3.28
N PHE A 44 0.60 4.33 -2.04
CA PHE A 44 0.61 5.18 -0.85
C PHE A 44 2.05 5.61 -0.54
N CYS A 45 2.36 6.90 -0.75
CA CYS A 45 3.73 7.42 -0.69
C CYS A 45 3.96 8.23 0.59
N THR A 46 5.06 7.94 1.30
CA THR A 46 5.51 8.74 2.44
C THR A 46 6.22 10.01 1.99
N GLY A 47 6.22 11.05 2.84
CA GLY A 47 6.87 12.32 2.53
C GLY A 47 8.38 12.20 2.36
N ASP A 48 9.04 11.37 3.15
CA ASP A 48 10.48 11.14 3.03
C ASP A 48 10.90 10.50 1.69
N ILE A 49 10.04 9.70 1.08
CA ILE A 49 10.27 9.20 -0.28
C ILE A 49 10.18 10.33 -1.30
N ILE A 50 9.22 11.25 -1.13
CA ILE A 50 9.05 12.41 -2.02
C ILE A 50 10.29 13.32 -1.96
N GLU A 51 10.83 13.53 -0.77
CA GLU A 51 12.01 14.38 -0.55
C GLU A 51 13.30 13.76 -1.10
N HIS A 52 13.48 12.44 -0.94
CA HIS A 52 14.74 11.77 -1.29
C HIS A 52 14.74 11.11 -2.67
N LEU A 53 13.58 10.71 -3.17
CA LEU A 53 13.41 9.92 -4.38
C LEU A 53 12.23 10.40 -5.23
N PRO A 54 12.10 11.72 -5.53
CA PRO A 54 10.93 12.28 -6.23
C PRO A 54 10.69 11.66 -7.61
N ASP A 55 11.74 11.30 -8.35
CA ASP A 55 11.63 10.76 -9.70
C ASP A 55 10.93 9.39 -9.72
N TYR A 56 11.07 8.60 -8.65
CA TYR A 56 10.36 7.34 -8.54
C TYR A 56 8.85 7.54 -8.37
N VAL A 57 8.43 8.56 -7.60
CA VAL A 57 7.01 8.90 -7.42
C VAL A 57 6.44 9.45 -8.74
N LYS A 58 7.16 10.33 -9.44
CA LYS A 58 6.78 10.80 -10.79
C LYS A 58 6.66 9.64 -11.77
N SER A 59 7.57 8.67 -11.72
CA SER A 59 7.51 7.48 -12.58
C SER A 59 6.23 6.66 -12.37
N ILE A 60 5.72 6.57 -11.12
CA ILE A 60 4.44 5.94 -10.82
C ILE A 60 3.28 6.73 -11.46
N GLU A 61 3.27 8.07 -11.29
CA GLU A 61 2.25 8.95 -11.87
C GLU A 61 2.23 8.88 -13.40
N HIS A 62 3.40 9.02 -14.06
CA HIS A 62 3.52 8.98 -15.53
C HIS A 62 3.05 7.66 -16.13
N ARG A 63 3.09 6.56 -15.39
CA ARG A 63 2.53 5.27 -15.80
C ARG A 63 1.01 5.18 -15.55
N GLY A 64 0.36 6.27 -15.07
CA GLY A 64 -1.08 6.38 -14.86
C GLY A 64 -1.60 5.60 -13.65
N HIS A 65 -0.76 5.31 -12.68
CA HIS A 65 -1.18 4.76 -11.39
C HIS A 65 -1.71 5.86 -10.47
N GLU A 66 -2.52 5.46 -9.49
CA GLU A 66 -3.00 6.37 -8.46
C GLU A 66 -1.92 6.62 -7.39
N ILE A 67 -1.73 7.90 -7.04
CA ILE A 67 -0.89 8.34 -5.91
C ILE A 67 -1.78 8.71 -4.73
N ALA A 68 -1.41 8.24 -3.53
CA ALA A 68 -2.11 8.49 -2.28
C ALA A 68 -1.13 8.75 -1.12
N CYS A 69 -1.63 9.32 -0.02
CA CYS A 69 -0.83 9.69 1.16
C CYS A 69 -0.53 8.51 2.08
N HIS A 70 0.72 8.46 2.62
CA HIS A 70 1.15 7.48 3.63
C HIS A 70 1.87 8.12 4.84
N SER A 71 1.42 9.30 5.30
CA SER A 71 2.11 10.06 6.35
C SER A 71 3.45 10.65 5.88
N LEU A 72 4.09 11.47 6.72
CA LEU A 72 5.31 12.17 6.35
C LEU A 72 6.56 11.27 6.42
N ASN A 73 6.84 10.67 7.57
CA ASN A 73 8.04 9.84 7.84
C ASN A 73 7.69 8.47 8.40
N HIS A 74 6.57 7.90 7.99
CA HIS A 74 6.07 6.60 8.44
C HIS A 74 5.93 6.50 9.98
N GLN A 75 5.50 7.60 10.65
CA GLN A 75 5.29 7.64 12.10
C GLN A 75 4.06 6.83 12.53
N ARG A 76 4.07 6.34 13.77
CA ARG A 76 2.90 5.73 14.40
C ARG A 76 1.88 6.80 14.82
N LEU A 77 0.91 7.08 13.99
CA LEU A 77 -0.09 8.14 14.21
C LEU A 77 -0.93 7.92 15.47
N ASN A 78 -1.14 6.67 15.88
CA ASN A 78 -1.88 6.35 17.11
C ASN A 78 -1.14 6.67 18.41
N HIS A 79 0.10 7.16 18.34
CA HIS A 79 0.89 7.65 19.47
C HIS A 79 0.97 9.18 19.51
N LEU A 80 0.37 9.86 18.58
CA LEU A 80 0.39 11.31 18.40
C LEU A 80 -0.97 11.91 18.74
N ASP A 81 -0.98 13.20 19.05
CA ASP A 81 -2.22 13.95 19.25
C ASP A 81 -2.87 14.38 17.92
N TYR A 82 -4.04 15.04 18.03
CA TYR A 82 -4.80 15.46 16.85
C TYR A 82 -4.02 16.46 15.99
N ASN A 83 -3.38 17.46 16.61
CA ASN A 83 -2.71 18.53 15.88
C ASN A 83 -1.43 18.02 15.20
N GLU A 84 -0.66 17.20 15.89
CA GLU A 84 0.52 16.52 15.33
C GLU A 84 0.13 15.67 14.11
N CYS A 85 -0.91 14.84 14.24
CA CYS A 85 -1.41 14.03 13.13
C CYS A 85 -1.89 14.89 11.96
N TYR A 86 -2.64 15.96 12.25
CA TYR A 86 -3.13 16.89 11.22
C TYR A 86 -1.98 17.50 10.43
N GLN A 87 -0.97 18.03 11.11
CA GLN A 87 0.20 18.67 10.46
C GLN A 87 0.99 17.68 9.60
N ILE A 88 1.23 16.48 10.09
CA ILE A 88 1.96 15.43 9.39
C ILE A 88 1.22 15.02 8.10
N ILE A 89 -0.09 14.80 8.18
CA ILE A 89 -0.90 14.39 7.03
C ILE A 89 -1.03 15.54 6.03
N TYR A 90 -1.24 16.77 6.51
CA TYR A 90 -1.30 17.98 5.69
C TYR A 90 -0.02 18.21 4.90
N GLN A 91 1.15 18.13 5.57
CA GLN A 91 2.45 18.30 4.93
C GLN A 91 2.68 17.26 3.85
N ASN A 92 2.43 15.97 4.14
CA ASN A 92 2.57 14.90 3.14
C ASN A 92 1.66 15.13 1.93
N LYS A 93 0.39 15.51 2.17
CA LYS A 93 -0.55 15.82 1.08
C LYS A 93 -0.06 16.96 0.20
N ASN A 94 0.51 18.02 0.78
CA ASN A 94 1.04 19.15 0.03
C ASN A 94 2.29 18.79 -0.75
N LEU A 95 3.22 17.99 -0.18
CA LEU A 95 4.38 17.50 -0.91
C LEU A 95 3.95 16.70 -2.16
N LEU A 96 2.96 15.80 -2.01
CA LEU A 96 2.42 15.03 -3.14
C LEU A 96 1.77 15.93 -4.19
N LYS A 97 0.93 16.89 -3.79
CA LYS A 97 0.28 17.82 -4.73
C LYS A 97 1.28 18.67 -5.51
N ASN A 98 2.36 19.09 -4.86
CA ASN A 98 3.41 19.89 -5.52
C ASN A 98 4.24 19.05 -6.49
N LEU A 99 4.45 17.76 -6.18
CA LEU A 99 5.24 16.86 -7.03
C LEU A 99 4.43 16.28 -8.18
N CYS A 100 3.19 15.86 -7.89
CA CYS A 100 2.28 15.12 -8.78
C CYS A 100 1.11 16.05 -9.16
N GLN A 101 1.34 16.91 -10.18
CA GLN A 101 0.38 17.96 -10.54
C GLN A 101 -0.84 17.42 -11.30
N ASP A 102 -0.70 16.27 -11.94
CA ASP A 102 -1.77 15.62 -12.70
C ASP A 102 -2.63 14.69 -11.82
N SER A 103 -2.26 14.52 -10.55
CA SER A 103 -2.91 13.58 -9.64
C SER A 103 -3.75 14.29 -8.56
N ASP A 104 -5.01 13.86 -8.42
CA ASP A 104 -5.83 14.20 -7.25
C ASP A 104 -5.44 13.34 -6.07
N ILE A 105 -4.91 13.94 -5.02
CA ILE A 105 -4.52 13.23 -3.79
C ILE A 105 -5.73 13.12 -2.86
N ILE A 106 -6.54 12.06 -3.07
CA ILE A 106 -7.82 11.85 -2.36
C ILE A 106 -7.80 10.67 -1.39
N GLY A 107 -6.73 9.89 -1.37
CA GLY A 107 -6.59 8.68 -0.57
C GLY A 107 -5.54 8.77 0.51
N PHE A 108 -5.78 8.06 1.62
CA PHE A 108 -4.85 7.95 2.74
C PHE A 108 -4.72 6.51 3.24
N ARG A 109 -3.54 6.16 3.75
CA ARG A 109 -3.30 4.97 4.56
C ARG A 109 -2.39 5.32 5.73
N ALA A 110 -2.79 4.95 6.96
CA ALA A 110 -1.95 5.13 8.14
C ALA A 110 -0.82 4.09 8.17
N PRO A 111 0.42 4.51 8.51
CA PRO A 111 1.52 3.59 8.78
C PRO A 111 1.14 2.48 9.75
N TYR A 112 1.67 1.27 9.52
CA TYR A 112 1.40 0.08 10.32
C TYR A 112 -0.08 -0.35 10.36
N LEU A 113 -0.97 0.25 9.56
CA LEU A 113 -2.42 0.10 9.63
C LEU A 113 -2.95 0.44 11.05
N LYS A 114 -2.37 1.50 11.66
CA LYS A 114 -2.71 1.97 13.02
C LYS A 114 -3.30 3.37 12.96
N ALA A 115 -4.63 3.41 12.78
CA ALA A 115 -5.41 4.65 12.74
C ALA A 115 -5.75 5.14 14.14
N PRO A 116 -5.49 6.42 14.51
CA PRO A 116 -6.03 7.02 15.71
C PRO A 116 -7.55 7.23 15.58
N ILE A 117 -8.26 7.30 16.71
CA ILE A 117 -9.73 7.41 16.72
C ILE A 117 -10.26 8.65 15.99
N PHE A 118 -9.49 9.72 15.95
CA PHE A 118 -9.85 10.99 15.31
C PHE A 118 -9.39 11.09 13.84
N LEU A 119 -8.82 10.03 13.26
CA LEU A 119 -8.25 10.07 11.90
C LEU A 119 -9.28 10.54 10.87
N PHE A 120 -10.48 9.97 10.87
CA PHE A 120 -11.50 10.33 9.88
C PHE A 120 -11.90 11.81 9.89
N LYS A 121 -11.88 12.45 11.08
CA LYS A 121 -12.11 13.89 11.20
C LYS A 121 -11.00 14.70 10.52
N ILE A 122 -9.75 14.29 10.70
CA ILE A 122 -8.60 14.91 10.02
C ILE A 122 -8.72 14.74 8.51
N LEU A 123 -9.02 13.53 8.03
CA LEU A 123 -9.14 13.24 6.61
C LEU A 123 -10.26 14.05 5.95
N ALA A 124 -11.42 14.17 6.61
CA ALA A 124 -12.54 15.00 6.15
C ALA A 124 -12.13 16.47 6.03
N ASN A 125 -11.50 17.03 7.07
CA ASN A 125 -11.03 18.43 7.08
C ASN A 125 -9.98 18.71 6.01
N LEU A 126 -9.17 17.72 5.66
CA LEU A 126 -8.16 17.83 4.60
C LEU A 126 -8.70 17.46 3.21
N GLY A 127 -9.99 17.14 3.08
CA GLY A 127 -10.64 16.82 1.80
C GLY A 127 -10.20 15.50 1.18
N PHE A 128 -9.85 14.51 1.99
CA PHE A 128 -9.70 13.14 1.53
C PHE A 128 -11.07 12.50 1.29
N LYS A 129 -11.13 11.53 0.39
CA LYS A 129 -12.34 10.79 0.05
C LYS A 129 -12.34 9.38 0.62
N TYR A 130 -11.16 8.79 0.83
CA TYR A 130 -11.06 7.46 1.38
C TYR A 130 -9.83 7.27 2.28
N ASP A 131 -9.95 6.27 3.14
CA ASP A 131 -8.89 5.68 3.96
C ASP A 131 -8.74 4.18 3.66
N SER A 132 -7.56 3.64 3.94
CA SER A 132 -7.28 2.20 3.83
C SER A 132 -6.39 1.74 4.98
N SER A 133 -6.74 2.13 6.22
CA SER A 133 -5.90 1.91 7.41
C SER A 133 -6.39 0.78 8.31
N ILE A 134 -7.66 0.38 8.22
CA ILE A 134 -8.27 -0.56 9.16
C ILE A 134 -8.38 -1.94 8.52
N SER A 135 -7.64 -2.91 9.06
CA SER A 135 -7.81 -4.30 8.65
C SER A 135 -9.12 -4.86 9.23
N SER A 136 -9.99 -5.38 8.36
CA SER A 136 -11.29 -5.93 8.74
C SER A 136 -11.68 -7.05 7.77
N PRO A 137 -12.49 -8.04 8.19
CA PRO A 137 -13.09 -9.02 7.28
C PRO A 137 -14.10 -8.41 6.30
N LYS A 138 -14.63 -7.22 6.59
CA LYS A 138 -15.47 -6.44 5.67
C LYS A 138 -14.56 -5.73 4.67
N ASN A 139 -14.99 -5.65 3.41
CA ASN A 139 -14.15 -5.06 2.35
C ASN A 139 -14.27 -3.54 2.26
N LEU A 140 -15.39 -2.99 2.74
CA LEU A 140 -15.71 -1.57 2.63
C LEU A 140 -16.62 -1.15 3.78
N LYS A 141 -16.34 0.03 4.35
CA LYS A 141 -17.23 0.72 5.27
C LYS A 141 -17.28 2.20 4.88
N LYS A 142 -18.42 2.85 5.13
CA LYS A 142 -18.62 4.28 4.88
C LYS A 142 -18.79 4.99 6.22
N TYR A 143 -18.10 6.08 6.38
CA TYR A 143 -18.21 6.95 7.55
C TYR A 143 -18.74 8.32 7.13
N GLN A 144 -19.75 8.81 7.83
CA GLN A 144 -20.24 10.18 7.69
C GLN A 144 -19.56 11.04 8.75
N ILE A 145 -18.85 12.08 8.33
CA ILE A 145 -18.16 13.04 9.20
C ILE A 145 -18.62 14.44 8.82
N SER A 146 -19.56 15.00 9.59
CA SER A 146 -20.27 16.23 9.22
C SER A 146 -20.85 16.09 7.80
N ASP A 147 -20.56 17.02 6.91
CA ASP A 147 -21.01 16.99 5.51
C ASP A 147 -20.13 16.14 4.58
N SER A 148 -19.01 15.59 5.10
CA SER A 148 -18.08 14.80 4.32
C SER A 148 -18.32 13.31 4.49
N GLN A 149 -18.13 12.56 3.41
CA GLN A 149 -18.16 11.10 3.42
C GLN A 149 -16.75 10.54 3.21
N ILE A 150 -16.30 9.67 4.12
CA ILE A 150 -15.04 8.95 3.99
C ILE A 150 -15.34 7.46 3.81
N TYR A 151 -14.79 6.88 2.75
CA TYR A 151 -14.86 5.45 2.51
C TYR A 151 -13.65 4.77 3.11
N GLU A 152 -13.85 3.73 3.91
CA GLU A 152 -12.79 2.87 4.41
C GLU A 152 -12.71 1.60 3.57
N PHE A 153 -11.60 1.42 2.84
CA PHE A 153 -11.30 0.22 2.07
C PHE A 153 -10.34 -0.68 2.85
N HIS A 154 -10.88 -1.72 3.47
CA HIS A 154 -10.13 -2.58 4.36
C HIS A 154 -9.08 -3.44 3.64
N PRO A 155 -7.78 -3.31 3.98
CA PRO A 155 -6.76 -4.24 3.50
C PRO A 155 -7.06 -5.67 3.92
N SER A 156 -6.89 -6.60 3.00
CA SER A 156 -7.22 -8.01 3.20
C SER A 156 -6.06 -8.79 3.81
N ASN A 157 -6.37 -9.79 4.64
CA ASN A 157 -5.40 -10.75 5.15
C ASN A 157 -4.92 -11.77 4.10
N PHE A 158 -5.45 -11.73 2.87
CA PHE A 158 -4.99 -12.61 1.78
C PHE A 158 -3.53 -12.38 1.37
N ASN A 159 -2.91 -11.30 1.81
CA ASN A 159 -1.47 -11.06 1.68
C ASN A 159 -0.60 -12.19 2.24
N LEU A 160 -1.12 -12.99 3.17
CA LEU A 160 -0.43 -14.17 3.69
C LEU A 160 -0.08 -15.17 2.60
N TYR A 161 -0.87 -15.29 1.52
CA TYR A 161 -0.54 -16.13 0.37
C TYR A 161 0.82 -15.77 -0.23
N PHE A 162 1.15 -14.48 -0.32
CA PHE A 162 2.41 -14.02 -0.93
C PHE A 162 3.60 -14.19 0.01
N ARG A 163 3.39 -14.12 1.32
CA ARG A 163 4.44 -14.03 2.34
C ARG A 163 4.80 -15.37 2.98
N LEU A 164 3.87 -16.30 3.09
CA LEU A 164 4.13 -17.59 3.72
C LEU A 164 4.92 -18.53 2.79
N PRO A 165 5.85 -19.35 3.35
CA PRO A 165 6.70 -20.24 2.56
C PRO A 165 5.96 -21.43 1.93
N VAL A 166 4.72 -21.67 2.34
CA VAL A 166 3.88 -22.76 1.87
C VAL A 166 2.95 -22.32 0.74
N ASN A 167 2.59 -23.25 -0.14
CA ASN A 167 1.61 -22.98 -1.18
C ASN A 167 0.19 -23.11 -0.61
N LEU A 168 -0.43 -21.96 -0.35
CA LEU A 168 -1.76 -21.87 0.25
C LEU A 168 -2.84 -21.57 -0.81
N GLN A 169 -2.97 -22.42 -1.82
CA GLN A 169 -3.95 -22.23 -2.89
C GLN A 169 -5.40 -22.08 -2.37
N PHE A 170 -5.74 -22.67 -1.22
CA PHE A 170 -7.06 -22.49 -0.61
C PHE A 170 -7.34 -21.02 -0.22
N ILE A 171 -6.30 -20.24 0.11
CA ILE A 171 -6.43 -18.80 0.38
C ILE A 171 -6.90 -18.07 -0.87
N LEU A 172 -6.35 -18.40 -2.04
CA LEU A 172 -6.78 -17.83 -3.32
C LEU A 172 -8.23 -18.16 -3.63
N LYS A 173 -8.68 -19.42 -3.35
CA LYS A 173 -10.09 -19.80 -3.53
C LYS A 173 -11.02 -18.91 -2.68
N GLY A 174 -10.62 -18.58 -1.45
CA GLY A 174 -11.37 -17.67 -0.58
C GLY A 174 -11.39 -16.24 -1.08
N LEU A 175 -10.27 -15.76 -1.65
CA LEU A 175 -10.15 -14.44 -2.23
C LEU A 175 -11.13 -14.28 -3.41
N PHE A 176 -11.14 -15.24 -4.34
CA PHE A 176 -11.98 -15.19 -5.54
C PHE A 176 -13.49 -15.34 -5.28
N LYS A 177 -13.92 -15.62 -4.05
CA LYS A 177 -15.34 -15.59 -3.65
C LYS A 177 -15.82 -14.21 -3.21
N LYS A 178 -14.94 -13.22 -3.07
CA LYS A 178 -15.30 -11.87 -2.63
C LYS A 178 -15.59 -10.95 -3.80
N ASN A 179 -16.54 -10.02 -3.62
CA ASN A 179 -16.84 -8.99 -4.63
C ASN A 179 -15.75 -7.94 -4.77
N LEU A 180 -15.04 -7.64 -3.67
CA LEU A 180 -13.93 -6.71 -3.62
C LEU A 180 -12.83 -7.27 -2.74
N THR A 181 -11.58 -7.15 -3.18
CA THR A 181 -10.39 -7.49 -2.38
C THR A 181 -9.33 -6.40 -2.56
N VAL A 182 -8.83 -5.85 -1.46
CA VAL A 182 -7.72 -4.91 -1.43
C VAL A 182 -6.49 -5.64 -0.91
N LEU A 183 -5.46 -5.78 -1.72
CA LEU A 183 -4.17 -6.36 -1.36
C LEU A 183 -3.15 -5.25 -1.18
N TYR A 184 -2.25 -5.39 -0.20
CA TYR A 184 -1.19 -4.41 0.03
C TYR A 184 0.18 -5.06 0.09
N PHE A 185 1.15 -4.40 -0.52
CA PHE A 185 2.53 -4.84 -0.67
C PHE A 185 3.48 -3.67 -0.47
N HIS A 186 4.78 -3.98 -0.47
CA HIS A 186 5.82 -2.97 -0.39
C HIS A 186 6.89 -3.25 -1.44
N PRO A 187 7.59 -2.24 -1.97
CA PRO A 187 8.68 -2.46 -2.94
C PRO A 187 9.81 -3.35 -2.43
N TRP A 188 10.09 -3.34 -1.12
CA TRP A 188 11.11 -4.23 -0.53
C TRP A 188 10.73 -5.72 -0.61
N GLU A 189 9.48 -6.09 -0.82
CA GLU A 189 9.08 -7.48 -1.06
C GLU A 189 9.63 -8.00 -2.41
N ALA A 190 9.92 -7.09 -3.36
CA ALA A 190 10.46 -7.43 -4.68
C ALA A 190 12.01 -7.50 -4.73
N ILE A 191 12.71 -7.34 -3.60
CA ILE A 191 14.15 -7.53 -3.48
C ILE A 191 14.46 -8.73 -2.58
N ASP A 192 15.63 -9.36 -2.73
CA ASP A 192 16.03 -10.51 -1.91
C ASP A 192 16.38 -10.08 -0.48
N MET A 193 15.35 -9.92 0.36
CA MET A 193 15.52 -9.57 1.77
C MET A 193 16.26 -10.65 2.56
N LYS A 194 16.16 -11.92 2.15
CA LYS A 194 16.91 -13.02 2.78
C LYS A 194 18.41 -12.82 2.62
N ALA A 195 18.87 -12.60 1.40
CA ALA A 195 20.28 -12.31 1.14
C ALA A 195 20.74 -11.04 1.87
N LEU A 196 19.91 -9.96 1.83
CA LEU A 196 20.22 -8.71 2.51
C LEU A 196 20.42 -8.89 4.03
N ILE A 197 19.58 -9.68 4.69
CA ILE A 197 19.67 -9.95 6.13
C ILE A 197 20.85 -10.87 6.45
N LEU A 198 21.00 -11.96 5.71
CA LEU A 198 22.01 -12.99 6.01
C LEU A 198 23.44 -12.53 5.76
N ASN A 199 23.64 -11.58 4.86
CA ASN A 199 24.95 -11.00 4.56
C ASN A 199 25.37 -9.88 5.53
N GLN A 200 24.51 -9.47 6.48
CA GLN A 200 24.85 -8.44 7.46
C GLN A 200 25.74 -9.01 8.60
N PRO A 201 26.79 -8.28 9.02
CA PRO A 201 27.54 -8.64 10.22
C PRO A 201 26.62 -8.56 11.45
N ASN A 202 26.87 -9.43 12.44
CA ASN A 202 26.11 -9.45 13.71
C ASN A 202 24.57 -9.63 13.51
N ARG A 203 24.12 -10.23 12.41
CA ARG A 203 22.71 -10.38 12.03
C ARG A 203 21.82 -10.96 13.13
N PHE A 204 22.29 -11.97 13.85
CA PHE A 204 21.50 -12.60 14.92
C PHE A 204 21.23 -11.67 16.11
N LYS A 205 22.17 -10.81 16.46
CA LYS A 205 21.98 -9.81 17.52
C LYS A 205 21.13 -8.64 17.05
N LYS A 206 21.45 -8.10 15.87
CA LYS A 206 20.83 -6.88 15.30
C LYS A 206 19.41 -7.12 14.81
N TYR A 207 19.14 -8.28 14.19
CA TYR A 207 17.87 -8.56 13.51
C TYR A 207 17.08 -9.71 14.14
N LYS A 208 17.30 -10.03 15.43
CA LYS A 208 16.60 -11.11 16.15
C LYS A 208 15.09 -11.10 15.92
N ASN A 209 14.45 -9.94 16.10
CA ASN A 209 13.01 -9.79 15.94
C ASN A 209 12.55 -9.95 14.48
N LEU A 210 13.38 -9.58 13.51
CA LEU A 210 13.08 -9.76 12.10
C LEU A 210 13.24 -11.21 11.67
N LEU A 211 14.24 -11.92 12.20
CA LEU A 211 14.46 -13.35 11.88
C LEU A 211 13.26 -14.23 12.30
N ILE A 212 12.58 -13.87 13.41
CA ILE A 212 11.34 -14.53 13.83
C ILE A 212 10.18 -14.21 12.86
N ARG A 213 10.19 -13.03 12.25
CA ARG A 213 9.18 -12.59 11.28
C ARG A 213 9.54 -13.08 9.87
N PHE A 214 9.58 -14.41 9.69
CA PHE A 214 9.89 -15.04 8.39
C PHE A 214 8.95 -14.57 7.25
N ASP A 215 7.75 -14.12 7.57
CA ASP A 215 6.81 -13.48 6.65
C ASP A 215 7.36 -12.22 5.97
N ARG A 216 8.45 -11.65 6.49
CA ARG A 216 9.07 -10.43 5.98
C ARG A 216 10.26 -10.67 5.03
N TRP A 217 10.75 -11.91 4.90
CA TRP A 217 11.97 -12.15 4.14
C TRP A 217 12.05 -13.48 3.39
N VAL A 218 11.17 -14.46 3.67
CA VAL A 218 11.29 -15.80 3.06
C VAL A 218 10.87 -15.81 1.60
N ASN A 219 9.77 -15.15 1.26
CA ASN A 219 9.24 -15.11 -0.10
C ASN A 219 9.40 -13.73 -0.73
N THR A 220 10.57 -13.16 -0.63
CA THR A 220 10.93 -11.88 -1.23
C THR A 220 11.75 -12.09 -2.51
N GLY A 221 12.03 -11.00 -3.22
CA GLY A 221 12.75 -11.05 -4.49
C GLY A 221 11.92 -11.69 -5.59
N ASP A 222 12.57 -12.48 -6.42
CA ASP A 222 11.92 -13.10 -7.59
C ASP A 222 10.80 -14.07 -7.20
N LYS A 223 10.83 -14.64 -5.99
CA LYS A 223 9.72 -15.47 -5.49
C LYS A 223 8.44 -14.67 -5.33
N PHE A 224 8.52 -13.47 -4.77
CA PHE A 224 7.38 -12.56 -4.67
C PHE A 224 6.89 -12.13 -6.07
N ILE A 225 7.80 -11.75 -6.94
CA ILE A 225 7.53 -11.32 -8.31
C ILE A 225 6.79 -12.42 -9.09
N ASN A 226 7.28 -13.66 -9.04
CA ASN A 226 6.64 -14.79 -9.70
C ASN A 226 5.25 -15.10 -9.11
N ARG A 227 5.08 -14.99 -7.79
CA ARG A 227 3.76 -15.16 -7.17
C ARG A 227 2.78 -14.07 -7.56
N LEU A 228 3.24 -12.82 -7.64
CA LEU A 228 2.41 -11.71 -8.07
C LEU A 228 1.94 -11.90 -9.52
N ARG A 229 2.85 -12.30 -10.42
CA ARG A 229 2.55 -12.64 -11.82
C ARG A 229 1.50 -13.75 -11.92
N ASN A 230 1.75 -14.89 -11.32
CA ASN A 230 0.84 -16.04 -11.35
C ASN A 230 -0.54 -15.68 -10.77
N PHE A 231 -0.57 -14.86 -9.72
CA PHE A 231 -1.83 -14.37 -9.14
C PHE A 231 -2.60 -13.48 -10.11
N ILE A 232 -1.93 -12.57 -10.80
CA ILE A 232 -2.57 -11.68 -11.80
C ILE A 232 -3.12 -12.52 -12.95
N GLU A 233 -2.36 -13.46 -13.48
CA GLU A 233 -2.78 -14.37 -14.53
C GLU A 233 -4.03 -15.17 -14.13
N GLU A 234 -4.02 -15.79 -12.93
CA GLU A 234 -5.19 -16.53 -12.42
C GLU A 234 -6.40 -15.62 -12.22
N ALA A 235 -6.21 -14.41 -11.72
CA ALA A 235 -7.28 -13.45 -11.52
C ALA A 235 -7.91 -13.01 -12.84
N LEU A 236 -7.11 -12.72 -13.85
CA LEU A 236 -7.57 -12.39 -15.21
C LEU A 236 -8.31 -13.57 -15.87
N PHE A 237 -7.78 -14.79 -15.73
CA PHE A 237 -8.45 -15.99 -16.21
C PHE A 237 -9.85 -16.16 -15.57
N LYS A 238 -9.98 -15.77 -14.29
CA LYS A 238 -11.27 -15.77 -13.56
C LYS A 238 -12.11 -14.52 -13.83
N LYS A 239 -11.75 -13.70 -14.84
CA LYS A 239 -12.44 -12.46 -15.22
C LYS A 239 -12.55 -11.45 -14.05
N ALA A 240 -11.55 -11.40 -13.17
CA ALA A 240 -11.45 -10.34 -12.19
C ALA A 240 -11.06 -9.03 -12.88
N GLU A 241 -11.60 -7.93 -12.38
CA GLU A 241 -11.29 -6.58 -12.83
C GLU A 241 -10.32 -5.94 -11.85
N PHE A 242 -9.17 -5.50 -12.34
CA PHE A 242 -8.22 -4.72 -11.56
C PHE A 242 -8.56 -3.24 -11.67
N VAL A 243 -8.68 -2.57 -10.51
CA VAL A 243 -9.06 -1.15 -10.42
C VAL A 243 -8.23 -0.46 -9.33
N THR A 244 -8.14 0.87 -9.38
CA THR A 244 -7.57 1.67 -8.28
C THR A 244 -8.64 1.96 -7.21
N LEU A 245 -8.21 2.46 -6.04
CA LEU A 245 -9.16 2.92 -5.02
C LEU A 245 -9.90 4.19 -5.48
N LYS A 246 -9.23 5.06 -6.25
CA LYS A 246 -9.85 6.24 -6.89
C LYS A 246 -10.98 5.83 -7.84
N ASP A 247 -10.79 4.80 -8.66
CA ASP A 247 -11.83 4.29 -9.56
C ASP A 247 -13.05 3.80 -8.77
N LEU A 248 -12.83 3.14 -7.64
CA LEU A 248 -13.93 2.69 -6.78
C LEU A 248 -14.72 3.87 -6.19
N ILE A 249 -14.07 4.98 -5.83
CA ILE A 249 -14.75 6.21 -5.40
C ILE A 249 -15.58 6.77 -6.53
N ALA A 250 -15.02 6.92 -7.73
CA ALA A 250 -15.75 7.43 -8.90
C ALA A 250 -17.00 6.59 -9.23
N ILE A 251 -16.89 5.26 -9.15
CA ILE A 251 -18.03 4.34 -9.34
C ILE A 251 -19.10 4.57 -8.26
N LYS A 252 -18.70 4.79 -7.00
CA LYS A 252 -19.62 5.01 -5.88
C LYS A 252 -20.33 6.36 -5.95
N GLU A 253 -19.61 7.41 -6.32
CA GLU A 253 -20.20 8.76 -6.49
C GLU A 253 -21.22 8.80 -7.64
N LYS A 254 -20.97 8.07 -8.75
CA LYS A 254 -21.91 7.94 -9.86
C LYS A 254 -23.16 7.10 -9.54
N ALA A 255 -23.11 6.25 -8.55
CA ALA A 255 -24.23 5.40 -8.12
C ALA A 255 -25.12 6.05 -7.03
N LEU A 256 -24.80 7.26 -6.60
CA LEU A 256 -25.66 8.06 -5.72
C LEU A 256 -26.67 8.80 -6.61
N PRO A 257 -27.97 8.76 -6.23
CA PRO A 257 -29.04 9.41 -7.00
C PRO A 257 -28.94 10.94 -6.97
#